data_0ad6dbc0eb7957d3b05644f01f513e69
#
_entry.id   0ad6dbc0eb7957d3b05644f01f513e69
#
_cell.length_a   1.000
_cell.length_b   1.000
_cell.length_c   1.000
_cell.angle_alpha   90.00
_cell.angle_beta   90.00
_cell.angle_gamma   90.00
#
_symmetry.space_group_name_H-M   'P 1'
#
loop_
_entity.id
_entity.type
_entity.pdbx_description
1 polymer ?
#
loop_
_entity_poly.entity_id
_entity_poly.type
_entity_poly.pdbx_seq_one_letter_code
_entity_poly.pdbx_strand_id
1 'polypeptide(L)'
;MTFALIRYDAARKALAAAHRVDEVKRIHDKATALLAYAQQAGDLTLQNQAAEIRILAERRAGQLLVNLEEVGQRQTRERGRPRKASSPVTLSKVGITRNQSSKWQRMARMIDDEAFEEALSRAKDAYGELTTAGVLRAVRDVVKPSGKAEPNLNVLAEGLLRDIESVDRREKLTDVVASREHLNITLRRKLMLALKNATKEYTSFEAELSKGFRDFPNDGKAYQRVVRERAEKIPDPLIDEKRRLAASLKNAVVKEISYEQAKSVIIANEYLASMNSATEWSYGLYFGEYLGGVVCFGATAGSNVAASVCGAEHRHKVAIICRGASLFWAHPHSGSYLVSAACRAMTKKGYHIFVAYSDPCANEIGTIFSSCNFLYCSTTSPTEQFRTKDGKLHDGRQISGLARDRRGGTLKYKRTRREQKEILIEQGAEFLMGTAKHRWVGFYGDKRTKRILRSALNWPVLPHPKRQQPSNMPADLDSHISARALIV
;
A
#
# COMPACT_ATOMS: atom_id res chain seq x y z
N MET A 1 10.85 -0.03 57.29
CA MET A 1 10.33 -0.74 56.09
C MET A 1 8.84 -0.48 55.98
N THR A 2 8.41 0.20 54.94
CA THR A 2 7.00 0.60 54.73
C THR A 2 6.14 -0.63 54.43
N PHE A 3 4.92 -0.67 54.91
CA PHE A 3 3.93 -1.74 54.76
C PHE A 3 3.70 -2.15 53.27
N ALA A 4 3.95 -1.23 52.33
CA ALA A 4 3.91 -1.46 50.90
C ALA A 4 5.02 -2.39 50.38
N LEU A 5 6.24 -2.27 50.90
CA LEU A 5 7.39 -3.10 50.50
C LEU A 5 7.19 -4.58 50.90
N ILE A 6 6.61 -4.82 52.09
CA ILE A 6 6.32 -6.18 52.56
C ILE A 6 5.29 -6.88 51.69
N ARG A 7 4.28 -6.15 51.19
CA ARG A 7 3.27 -6.70 50.27
C ARG A 7 3.83 -6.97 48.86
N TYR A 8 4.75 -6.13 48.39
CA TYR A 8 5.43 -6.31 47.12
C TYR A 8 6.31 -7.57 47.12
N ASP A 9 7.17 -7.75 48.15
CA ASP A 9 8.01 -8.93 48.30
C ASP A 9 7.20 -10.21 48.46
N ALA A 10 6.08 -10.15 49.20
CA ALA A 10 5.15 -11.26 49.32
C ALA A 10 4.52 -11.65 47.97
N ALA A 11 4.19 -10.67 47.14
CA ALA A 11 3.64 -10.92 45.78
C ALA A 11 4.69 -11.55 44.85
N ARG A 12 5.96 -11.09 44.89
CA ARG A 12 7.06 -11.73 44.13
C ARG A 12 7.30 -13.17 44.57
N LYS A 13 7.34 -13.45 45.85
CA LYS A 13 7.46 -14.81 46.39
C LYS A 13 6.29 -15.70 45.98
N ALA A 14 5.06 -15.19 46.03
CA ALA A 14 3.88 -15.92 45.61
C ALA A 14 3.90 -16.25 44.10
N LEU A 15 4.41 -15.33 43.25
CA LEU A 15 4.58 -15.58 41.81
C LEU A 15 5.62 -16.67 41.54
N ALA A 16 6.75 -16.64 42.23
CA ALA A 16 7.81 -17.64 42.12
C ALA A 16 7.31 -19.04 42.52
N ALA A 17 6.49 -19.12 43.56
CA ALA A 17 5.91 -20.38 44.09
C ALA A 17 4.66 -20.84 43.30
N ALA A 18 4.09 -20.04 42.41
CA ALA A 18 2.87 -20.39 41.70
C ALA A 18 3.14 -21.46 40.64
N HIS A 19 2.38 -22.54 40.68
CA HIS A 19 2.44 -23.66 39.74
C HIS A 19 1.20 -23.76 38.84
N ARG A 20 0.20 -22.91 39.07
CA ARG A 20 -1.07 -22.91 38.31
C ARG A 20 -1.33 -21.57 37.64
N VAL A 21 -1.82 -21.63 36.43
CA VAL A 21 -2.11 -20.41 35.62
C VAL A 21 -3.18 -19.53 36.27
N ASP A 22 -4.18 -20.13 36.93
CA ASP A 22 -5.27 -19.39 37.59
C ASP A 22 -4.78 -18.64 38.86
N GLU A 23 -3.77 -19.15 39.55
CA GLU A 23 -3.11 -18.47 40.68
C GLU A 23 -2.37 -17.22 40.21
N VAL A 24 -1.57 -17.37 39.15
CA VAL A 24 -0.84 -16.26 38.53
C VAL A 24 -1.80 -15.21 37.96
N LYS A 25 -2.90 -15.65 37.34
CA LYS A 25 -3.92 -14.74 36.80
C LYS A 25 -4.55 -13.88 37.91
N ARG A 26 -4.85 -14.45 39.08
CA ARG A 26 -5.35 -13.68 40.22
C ARG A 26 -4.38 -12.63 40.71
N ILE A 27 -3.08 -12.93 40.73
CA ILE A 27 -2.04 -11.96 41.12
C ILE A 27 -1.95 -10.85 40.08
N HIS A 28 -1.96 -11.20 38.80
CA HIS A 28 -1.99 -10.26 37.66
C HIS A 28 -3.18 -9.28 37.77
N ASP A 29 -4.38 -9.75 38.07
CA ASP A 29 -5.58 -8.91 38.12
C ASP A 29 -5.54 -7.96 39.34
N LYS A 30 -5.05 -8.43 40.49
CA LYS A 30 -4.81 -7.60 41.68
C LYS A 30 -3.76 -6.51 41.37
N ALA A 31 -2.67 -6.85 40.69
CA ALA A 31 -1.64 -5.90 40.30
C ALA A 31 -2.17 -4.87 39.31
N THR A 32 -3.04 -5.27 38.36
CA THR A 32 -3.69 -4.38 37.40
C THR A 32 -4.63 -3.38 38.11
N ALA A 33 -5.43 -3.86 39.08
CA ALA A 33 -6.30 -2.99 39.87
C ALA A 33 -5.49 -2.00 40.74
N LEU A 34 -4.39 -2.47 41.35
CA LEU A 34 -3.51 -1.64 42.15
C LEU A 34 -2.80 -0.56 41.30
N LEU A 35 -2.41 -0.92 40.05
CA LEU A 35 -1.81 0.02 39.12
C LEU A 35 -2.81 1.15 38.77
N ALA A 36 -4.06 0.81 38.46
CA ALA A 36 -5.10 1.79 38.16
C ALA A 36 -5.35 2.74 39.36
N TYR A 37 -5.37 2.20 40.56
CA TYR A 37 -5.49 3.00 41.80
C TYR A 37 -4.30 3.95 41.95
N ALA A 38 -3.06 3.43 41.80
CA ALA A 38 -1.84 4.21 41.95
C ALA A 38 -1.73 5.34 40.91
N GLN A 39 -2.25 5.10 39.71
CA GLN A 39 -2.36 6.13 38.64
C GLN A 39 -3.30 7.27 39.06
N GLN A 40 -4.46 6.94 39.59
CA GLN A 40 -5.40 7.95 40.13
C GLN A 40 -4.83 8.75 41.33
N ALA A 41 -4.06 8.07 42.15
CA ALA A 41 -3.41 8.69 43.34
C ALA A 41 -2.14 9.49 42.99
N GLY A 42 -1.64 9.42 41.75
CA GLY A 42 -0.40 10.08 41.34
C GLY A 42 0.88 9.49 41.98
N ASP A 43 0.80 8.29 42.62
CA ASP A 43 1.92 7.63 43.29
C ASP A 43 2.76 6.82 42.30
N LEU A 44 3.81 7.42 41.75
CA LEU A 44 4.70 6.81 40.77
C LEU A 44 5.43 5.56 41.33
N THR A 45 5.77 5.56 42.60
CA THR A 45 6.45 4.41 43.26
C THR A 45 5.53 3.20 43.26
N LEU A 46 4.30 3.39 43.72
CA LEU A 46 3.29 2.33 43.74
C LEU A 46 2.89 1.88 42.35
N GLN A 47 2.83 2.81 41.35
CA GLN A 47 2.61 2.50 39.94
C GLN A 47 3.68 1.54 39.41
N ASN A 48 4.95 1.85 39.62
CA ASN A 48 6.07 1.03 39.17
C ASN A 48 6.08 -0.35 39.82
N GLN A 49 5.84 -0.43 41.14
CA GLN A 49 5.72 -1.70 41.84
C GLN A 49 4.56 -2.57 41.34
N ALA A 50 3.40 -1.98 41.15
CA ALA A 50 2.23 -2.68 40.61
C ALA A 50 2.44 -3.13 39.16
N ALA A 51 3.05 -2.28 38.31
CA ALA A 51 3.41 -2.61 36.95
C ALA A 51 4.40 -3.77 36.87
N GLU A 52 5.41 -3.78 37.75
CA GLU A 52 6.40 -4.85 37.85
C GLU A 52 5.77 -6.20 38.19
N ILE A 53 4.94 -6.26 39.23
CA ILE A 53 4.24 -7.49 39.63
C ILE A 53 3.35 -7.98 38.45
N ARG A 54 2.68 -7.07 37.76
CA ARG A 54 1.87 -7.42 36.59
C ARG A 54 2.72 -8.03 35.45
N ILE A 55 3.87 -7.43 35.15
CA ILE A 55 4.76 -7.91 34.09
C ILE A 55 5.38 -9.27 34.43
N LEU A 56 5.81 -9.45 35.67
CA LEU A 56 6.29 -10.74 36.18
C LEU A 56 5.20 -11.82 36.12
N ALA A 57 3.95 -11.46 36.44
CA ALA A 57 2.81 -12.36 36.35
C ALA A 57 2.51 -12.72 34.88
N GLU A 58 2.57 -11.77 33.95
CA GLU A 58 2.41 -12.02 32.49
C GLU A 58 3.45 -13.03 32.01
N ARG A 59 4.72 -12.89 32.39
CA ARG A 59 5.81 -13.82 32.06
C ARG A 59 5.59 -15.20 32.68
N ARG A 60 5.31 -15.28 33.98
CA ARG A 60 5.09 -16.55 34.67
C ARG A 60 3.90 -17.31 34.12
N ALA A 61 2.80 -16.63 33.83
CA ALA A 61 1.67 -17.24 33.16
C ALA A 61 2.03 -17.77 31.76
N GLY A 62 2.88 -17.04 31.03
CA GLY A 62 3.43 -17.47 29.75
C GLY A 62 4.23 -18.76 29.84
N GLN A 63 5.15 -18.88 30.83
CA GLN A 63 5.94 -20.08 31.10
C GLN A 63 5.03 -21.28 31.42
N LEU A 64 4.07 -21.10 32.30
CA LEU A 64 3.13 -22.17 32.66
C LEU A 64 2.26 -22.61 31.49
N LEU A 65 1.84 -21.67 30.60
CA LEU A 65 1.09 -21.99 29.41
C LEU A 65 1.93 -22.75 28.36
N VAL A 66 3.23 -22.46 28.26
CA VAL A 66 4.17 -23.21 27.40
C VAL A 66 4.35 -24.62 27.93
N ASN A 67 4.61 -24.78 29.23
CA ASN A 67 4.75 -26.10 29.85
C ASN A 67 3.47 -26.96 29.71
N LEU A 68 2.29 -26.37 29.87
CA LEU A 68 1.02 -27.10 29.67
C LEU A 68 0.80 -27.52 28.20
N GLU A 69 1.36 -26.80 27.25
CA GLU A 69 1.35 -27.15 25.83
C GLU A 69 2.29 -28.34 25.55
N GLU A 70 3.50 -28.29 26.09
CA GLU A 70 4.52 -29.35 25.95
C GLU A 70 4.08 -30.67 26.58
N VAL A 71 3.44 -30.64 27.73
CA VAL A 71 2.92 -31.84 28.43
C VAL A 71 1.57 -32.33 27.85
N GLY A 72 1.03 -31.63 26.82
CA GLY A 72 -0.22 -32.01 26.17
C GLY A 72 -1.49 -31.83 27.01
N GLN A 73 -1.41 -31.12 28.13
CA GLN A 73 -2.52 -30.83 29.05
C GLN A 73 -3.33 -29.58 28.64
N ARG A 74 -2.96 -28.93 27.54
CA ARG A 74 -3.68 -27.78 26.98
C ARG A 74 -4.38 -28.16 25.69
N GLN A 75 -5.63 -27.70 25.51
CA GLN A 75 -6.35 -27.86 24.28
C GLN A 75 -5.79 -26.87 23.21
N THR A 76 -4.96 -27.37 22.30
CA THR A 76 -4.53 -26.64 21.11
C THR A 76 -5.39 -27.05 19.93
N ARG A 77 -5.80 -26.06 19.10
CA ARG A 77 -6.53 -26.31 17.86
C ARG A 77 -5.51 -26.62 16.76
N GLU A 78 -5.21 -27.90 16.51
CA GLU A 78 -4.68 -28.32 15.22
C GLU A 78 -5.80 -28.21 14.17
N ARG A 79 -5.45 -27.79 12.95
CA ARG A 79 -6.41 -27.71 11.84
C ARG A 79 -7.05 -29.08 11.63
N GLY A 80 -8.33 -29.22 12.03
CA GLY A 80 -9.14 -30.32 11.59
C GLY A 80 -9.77 -31.24 12.64
N ARG A 81 -9.23 -31.45 13.84
CA ARG A 81 -9.87 -32.29 14.89
C ARG A 81 -9.38 -31.94 16.30
N PRO A 82 -10.27 -31.89 17.33
CA PRO A 82 -9.83 -31.74 18.72
C PRO A 82 -9.18 -33.06 19.19
N ARG A 83 -7.92 -32.99 19.65
CA ARG A 83 -7.31 -34.09 20.40
C ARG A 83 -8.07 -34.27 21.71
N LYS A 84 -8.57 -35.47 21.98
CA LYS A 84 -9.14 -35.87 23.27
C LYS A 84 -8.01 -35.95 24.30
N ALA A 85 -7.83 -34.89 25.10
CA ALA A 85 -7.06 -34.94 26.34
C ALA A 85 -8.04 -35.08 27.50
N SER A 86 -7.71 -35.91 28.48
CA SER A 86 -8.47 -36.02 29.73
C SER A 86 -8.43 -34.69 30.48
N SER A 87 -9.54 -33.96 30.53
CA SER A 87 -9.75 -32.68 31.24
C SER A 87 -8.77 -31.55 30.86
N PRO A 88 -8.77 -31.05 29.60
CA PRO A 88 -7.85 -30.02 29.21
C PRO A 88 -8.17 -28.69 29.88
N VAL A 89 -7.12 -27.97 30.30
CA VAL A 89 -7.23 -26.57 30.74
C VAL A 89 -7.54 -25.70 29.54
N THR A 90 -8.71 -25.06 29.52
CA THR A 90 -9.08 -24.10 28.48
C THR A 90 -8.79 -22.67 28.94
N LEU A 91 -8.35 -21.80 28.02
CA LEU A 91 -8.08 -20.39 28.32
C LEU A 91 -9.28 -19.66 28.93
N SER A 92 -10.49 -20.02 28.52
CA SER A 92 -11.73 -19.44 29.05
C SER A 92 -11.96 -19.79 30.52
N LYS A 93 -11.59 -20.99 30.95
CA LYS A 93 -11.72 -21.41 32.37
C LYS A 93 -10.80 -20.61 33.29
N VAL A 94 -9.64 -20.17 32.79
CA VAL A 94 -8.67 -19.35 33.54
C VAL A 94 -8.81 -17.85 33.29
N GLY A 95 -9.82 -17.43 32.52
CA GLY A 95 -10.10 -16.01 32.25
C GLY A 95 -9.01 -15.31 31.42
N ILE A 96 -8.34 -16.04 30.51
CA ILE A 96 -7.25 -15.50 29.65
C ILE A 96 -7.74 -15.49 28.21
N THR A 97 -7.62 -14.34 27.55
CA THR A 97 -7.91 -14.21 26.13
C THR A 97 -6.82 -14.83 25.26
N ARG A 98 -7.13 -15.18 24.00
CA ARG A 98 -6.15 -15.71 23.05
C ARG A 98 -4.99 -14.73 22.83
N ASN A 99 -5.28 -13.44 22.75
CA ASN A 99 -4.27 -12.40 22.56
C ASN A 99 -3.34 -12.28 23.76
N GLN A 100 -3.88 -12.32 25.00
CA GLN A 100 -3.08 -12.37 26.21
C GLN A 100 -2.19 -13.62 26.24
N SER A 101 -2.75 -14.78 25.98
CA SER A 101 -2.03 -16.04 25.94
C SER A 101 -0.86 -16.02 24.95
N SER A 102 -1.09 -15.54 23.71
CA SER A 102 -0.06 -15.43 22.69
C SER A 102 1.06 -14.45 23.09
N LYS A 103 0.68 -13.29 23.65
CA LYS A 103 1.64 -12.27 24.11
C LYS A 103 2.50 -12.78 25.28
N TRP A 104 1.88 -13.42 26.26
CA TRP A 104 2.56 -13.92 27.45
C TRP A 104 3.51 -15.08 27.14
N GLN A 105 3.08 -16.04 26.30
CA GLN A 105 3.96 -17.14 25.86
C GLN A 105 5.13 -16.61 25.04
N ARG A 106 4.92 -15.61 24.17
CA ARG A 106 6.01 -14.99 23.40
C ARG A 106 7.02 -14.35 24.36
N MET A 107 6.57 -13.64 25.40
CA MET A 107 7.45 -13.02 26.40
C MET A 107 8.23 -14.06 27.18
N ALA A 108 7.62 -15.20 27.51
CA ALA A 108 8.29 -16.30 28.20
C ALA A 108 9.38 -16.99 27.35
N ARG A 109 9.21 -17.03 26.02
CA ARG A 109 10.16 -17.68 25.09
C ARG A 109 11.28 -16.76 24.60
N MET A 110 11.22 -15.45 24.87
CA MET A 110 12.18 -14.50 24.29
C MET A 110 13.58 -14.57 24.91
N ILE A 111 13.69 -14.75 26.22
CA ILE A 111 14.94 -14.78 26.97
C ILE A 111 14.78 -15.61 28.25
N ASP A 112 15.89 -16.02 28.82
CA ASP A 112 15.94 -16.67 30.16
C ASP A 112 15.51 -15.72 31.27
N ASP A 113 15.43 -16.23 32.49
CA ASP A 113 14.92 -15.47 33.63
C ASP A 113 15.93 -14.40 34.10
N GLU A 114 17.24 -14.68 34.00
CA GLU A 114 18.30 -13.76 34.41
C GLU A 114 18.37 -12.54 33.48
N ALA A 115 18.39 -12.74 32.15
CA ALA A 115 18.38 -11.66 31.20
C ALA A 115 17.06 -10.86 31.24
N PHE A 116 15.95 -11.48 31.66
CA PHE A 116 14.71 -10.76 31.84
C PHE A 116 14.72 -9.83 33.03
N GLU A 117 15.29 -10.26 34.16
CA GLU A 117 15.45 -9.41 35.34
C GLU A 117 16.41 -8.24 35.06
N GLU A 118 17.47 -8.46 34.28
CA GLU A 118 18.35 -7.38 33.78
C GLU A 118 17.59 -6.37 32.91
N ALA A 119 16.79 -6.85 31.96
CA ALA A 119 15.97 -5.99 31.09
C ALA A 119 14.92 -5.21 31.91
N LEU A 120 14.35 -5.82 32.94
CA LEU A 120 13.39 -5.20 33.82
C LEU A 120 14.06 -4.05 34.65
N SER A 121 15.27 -4.29 35.16
CA SER A 121 16.06 -3.27 35.87
C SER A 121 16.39 -2.10 34.94
N ARG A 122 16.90 -2.37 33.74
CA ARG A 122 17.21 -1.34 32.76
C ARG A 122 15.98 -0.51 32.33
N ALA A 123 14.82 -1.15 32.25
CA ALA A 123 13.59 -0.44 31.93
C ALA A 123 13.13 0.50 33.04
N LYS A 124 13.36 0.14 34.31
CA LYS A 124 13.10 1.01 35.46
C LYS A 124 13.97 2.25 35.44
N ASP A 125 15.28 2.06 35.16
CA ASP A 125 16.26 3.15 35.18
C ASP A 125 16.07 4.12 34.00
N ALA A 126 15.62 3.63 32.84
CA ALA A 126 15.56 4.41 31.63
C ALA A 126 14.27 5.24 31.45
N TYR A 127 13.14 4.83 32.03
CA TYR A 127 11.83 5.37 31.61
C TYR A 127 11.00 6.03 32.72
N GLY A 128 11.44 6.04 33.94
CA GLY A 128 10.70 6.61 35.09
C GLY A 128 9.36 5.92 35.39
N GLU A 129 8.62 5.49 34.36
CA GLU A 129 7.39 4.70 34.42
C GLU A 129 7.59 3.31 33.80
N LEU A 130 7.35 2.24 34.56
CA LEU A 130 7.51 0.87 34.08
C LEU A 130 6.31 0.40 33.28
N THR A 131 6.54 0.07 32.00
CA THR A 131 5.51 -0.47 31.11
C THR A 131 5.96 -1.78 30.46
N THR A 132 5.01 -2.66 30.11
CA THR A 132 5.32 -3.89 29.35
C THR A 132 6.03 -3.58 28.03
N ALA A 133 5.70 -2.48 27.36
CA ALA A 133 6.37 -2.05 26.13
C ALA A 133 7.81 -1.60 26.38
N GLY A 134 8.09 -0.91 27.50
CA GLY A 134 9.42 -0.51 27.93
C GLY A 134 10.31 -1.72 28.19
N VAL A 135 9.80 -2.68 28.97
CA VAL A 135 10.53 -3.93 29.24
C VAL A 135 10.82 -4.72 27.96
N LEU A 136 9.86 -4.85 27.05
CA LEU A 136 10.09 -5.54 25.77
C LEU A 136 11.12 -4.81 24.86
N ARG A 137 11.30 -3.49 25.00
CA ARG A 137 12.41 -2.77 24.35
C ARG A 137 13.74 -3.09 24.99
N ALA A 138 13.81 -3.02 26.34
CA ALA A 138 15.01 -3.35 27.08
C ALA A 138 15.45 -4.81 26.84
N VAL A 139 14.51 -5.76 26.75
CA VAL A 139 14.79 -7.16 26.35
C VAL A 139 15.49 -7.21 24.99
N ARG A 140 15.05 -6.43 23.99
CA ARG A 140 15.72 -6.40 22.69
C ARG A 140 17.13 -5.84 22.74
N ASP A 141 17.39 -4.94 23.69
CA ASP A 141 18.70 -4.32 23.85
C ASP A 141 19.65 -5.22 24.67
N VAL A 142 19.14 -6.04 25.58
CA VAL A 142 19.88 -7.09 26.29
C VAL A 142 20.24 -8.26 25.35
N VAL A 143 19.31 -8.68 24.49
CA VAL A 143 19.52 -9.75 23.50
C VAL A 143 20.46 -9.31 22.34
N LYS A 144 20.66 -8.00 22.14
CA LYS A 144 21.72 -7.52 21.25
C LYS A 144 23.06 -7.65 21.97
N PRO A 145 24.00 -8.48 21.49
CA PRO A 145 25.30 -8.57 22.09
C PRO A 145 25.95 -7.17 22.07
N SER A 146 26.37 -6.69 23.23
CA SER A 146 27.19 -5.51 23.41
C SER A 146 28.63 -5.82 22.98
N GLY A 147 28.83 -5.86 21.72
CA GLY A 147 30.09 -6.02 21.01
C GLY A 147 29.76 -5.93 19.55
N LYS A 148 30.50 -5.12 18.79
CA LYS A 148 30.53 -5.19 17.34
C LYS A 148 31.11 -6.55 16.90
N ALA A 149 30.40 -7.64 17.14
CA ALA A 149 30.50 -8.79 16.30
C ALA A 149 29.90 -8.33 14.97
N GLU A 150 30.67 -8.32 13.91
CA GLU A 150 30.15 -8.19 12.56
C GLU A 150 28.95 -9.14 12.45
N PRO A 151 27.78 -8.65 12.03
CA PRO A 151 26.62 -9.50 11.91
C PRO A 151 27.03 -10.67 11.04
N ASN A 152 26.86 -11.89 11.53
CA ASN A 152 27.15 -13.07 10.73
C ASN A 152 26.26 -12.97 9.49
N LEU A 153 26.86 -12.53 8.38
CA LEU A 153 26.19 -12.27 7.10
C LEU A 153 25.38 -13.48 6.64
N ASN A 154 25.82 -14.69 7.04
CA ASN A 154 25.12 -15.93 6.74
C ASN A 154 23.79 -16.02 7.51
N VAL A 155 23.76 -15.65 8.80
CA VAL A 155 22.52 -15.66 9.61
C VAL A 155 21.55 -14.59 9.12
N LEU A 156 22.04 -13.42 8.71
CA LEU A 156 21.25 -12.37 8.09
C LEU A 156 20.73 -12.80 6.71
N ALA A 157 21.57 -13.41 5.90
CA ALA A 157 21.21 -13.93 4.58
C ALA A 157 20.19 -15.08 4.69
N GLU A 158 20.36 -16.00 5.64
CA GLU A 158 19.38 -17.06 5.91
C GLU A 158 18.07 -16.54 6.48
N GLY A 159 18.11 -15.47 7.28
CA GLY A 159 16.91 -14.75 7.74
C GLY A 159 16.18 -14.11 6.58
N LEU A 160 16.89 -13.40 5.73
CA LEU A 160 16.36 -12.74 4.53
C LEU A 160 15.84 -13.76 3.52
N LEU A 161 16.56 -14.85 3.29
CA LEU A 161 16.13 -15.98 2.44
C LEU A 161 14.84 -16.62 2.96
N ARG A 162 14.74 -16.86 4.28
CA ARG A 162 13.49 -17.37 4.90
C ARG A 162 12.34 -16.41 4.75
N ASP A 163 12.58 -15.10 4.89
CA ASP A 163 11.56 -14.08 4.71
C ASP A 163 11.13 -13.98 3.23
N ILE A 164 12.10 -14.04 2.30
CA ILE A 164 11.86 -14.09 0.85
C ILE A 164 11.09 -15.37 0.48
N GLU A 165 11.51 -16.53 0.95
CA GLU A 165 10.82 -17.81 0.70
C GLU A 165 9.42 -17.86 1.34
N SER A 166 9.20 -17.18 2.48
CA SER A 166 7.88 -17.09 3.10
C SER A 166 6.94 -16.16 2.34
N VAL A 167 7.47 -15.15 1.68
CA VAL A 167 6.75 -14.23 0.80
C VAL A 167 6.45 -14.94 -0.53
N ASP A 168 7.42 -15.62 -1.10
CA ASP A 168 7.26 -16.37 -2.35
C ASP A 168 6.20 -17.50 -2.25
N ARG A 169 6.02 -18.06 -1.05
CA ARG A 169 4.95 -19.04 -0.77
C ARG A 169 3.54 -18.42 -0.65
N ARG A 170 3.40 -17.13 -0.39
CA ARG A 170 2.10 -16.46 -0.15
C ARG A 170 1.69 -15.55 -1.30
N GLU A 171 2.62 -14.82 -1.83
CA GLU A 171 2.47 -13.88 -2.94
C GLU A 171 3.80 -13.86 -3.70
N LYS A 172 3.74 -13.86 -5.02
CA LYS A 172 4.96 -13.87 -5.83
C LYS A 172 5.83 -12.67 -5.49
N LEU A 173 7.15 -12.87 -5.46
CA LEU A 173 8.13 -11.82 -5.14
C LEU A 173 7.94 -10.57 -6.03
N THR A 174 7.52 -10.78 -7.29
CA THR A 174 7.13 -9.73 -8.23
C THR A 174 5.98 -8.86 -7.73
N ASP A 175 4.99 -9.45 -7.06
CA ASP A 175 3.83 -8.72 -6.52
C ASP A 175 4.23 -7.91 -5.28
N VAL A 176 5.18 -8.42 -4.49
CA VAL A 176 5.74 -7.68 -3.33
C VAL A 176 6.60 -6.51 -3.80
N VAL A 177 7.44 -6.69 -4.83
CA VAL A 177 8.23 -5.61 -5.42
C VAL A 177 7.32 -4.58 -6.10
N ALA A 178 6.25 -5.02 -6.77
CA ALA A 178 5.24 -4.15 -7.34
C ALA A 178 4.40 -3.44 -6.26
N SER A 179 4.16 -4.10 -5.12
CA SER A 179 3.38 -3.60 -3.99
C SER A 179 4.19 -2.81 -2.95
N ARG A 180 5.47 -2.54 -3.19
CA ARG A 180 6.39 -1.90 -2.22
C ARG A 180 5.87 -0.61 -1.60
N GLU A 181 4.99 0.12 -2.29
CA GLU A 181 4.43 1.37 -1.79
C GLU A 181 3.31 1.17 -0.75
N HIS A 182 2.76 -0.04 -0.67
CA HIS A 182 1.77 -0.44 0.34
C HIS A 182 2.42 -1.01 1.61
N LEU A 183 3.72 -1.29 1.56
CA LEU A 183 4.43 -1.65 2.77
C LEU A 183 4.42 -0.46 3.73
N ASN A 184 4.12 -0.73 5.01
CA ASN A 184 4.27 0.25 6.07
C ASN A 184 5.62 0.98 5.88
N ILE A 185 5.60 2.31 5.99
CA ILE A 185 6.76 3.20 5.75
C ILE A 185 8.03 2.73 6.48
N THR A 186 7.87 2.15 7.67
CA THR A 186 8.97 1.60 8.47
C THR A 186 9.52 0.31 7.87
N LEU A 187 8.66 -0.56 7.36
CA LEU A 187 9.05 -1.82 6.71
C LEU A 187 9.68 -1.55 5.35
N ARG A 188 9.12 -0.61 4.59
CA ARG A 188 9.68 -0.12 3.33
C ARG A 188 11.10 0.43 3.52
N ARG A 189 11.33 1.29 4.53
CA ARG A 189 12.67 1.81 4.85
C ARG A 189 13.65 0.70 5.23
N LYS A 190 13.21 -0.30 6.00
CA LYS A 190 14.06 -1.44 6.39
C LYS A 190 14.39 -2.33 5.19
N LEU A 191 13.41 -2.63 4.34
CA LEU A 191 13.61 -3.40 3.12
C LEU A 191 14.54 -2.67 2.15
N MET A 192 14.30 -1.37 1.94
CA MET A 192 15.14 -0.50 1.12
C MET A 192 16.58 -0.41 1.65
N LEU A 193 16.75 -0.31 2.98
CA LEU A 193 18.06 -0.27 3.60
C LEU A 193 18.79 -1.62 3.46
N ALA A 194 18.11 -2.73 3.64
CA ALA A 194 18.64 -4.07 3.47
C ALA A 194 19.06 -4.33 2.01
N LEU A 195 18.21 -3.96 1.04
CA LEU A 195 18.50 -4.10 -0.39
C LEU A 195 19.62 -3.13 -0.84
N LYS A 196 19.64 -1.89 -0.32
CA LYS A 196 20.69 -0.91 -0.60
C LYS A 196 22.07 -1.34 -0.09
N ASN A 197 22.10 -2.04 1.02
CA ASN A 197 23.33 -2.63 1.58
C ASN A 197 23.76 -3.91 0.87
N ALA A 198 22.85 -4.59 0.17
CA ALA A 198 23.11 -5.87 -0.49
C ALA A 198 23.73 -5.75 -1.88
N THR A 199 23.43 -4.71 -2.68
CA THR A 199 23.97 -4.57 -4.05
C THR A 199 24.10 -3.11 -4.50
N LYS A 200 25.31 -2.73 -5.02
CA LYS A 200 25.56 -1.40 -5.64
C LYS A 200 24.70 -1.17 -6.91
N GLU A 201 24.30 -2.22 -7.59
CA GLU A 201 23.47 -2.15 -8.81
C GLU A 201 22.04 -1.73 -8.51
N TYR A 202 21.52 -2.08 -7.32
CA TYR A 202 20.19 -1.70 -6.91
C TYR A 202 20.03 -0.19 -6.71
N THR A 203 21.12 0.51 -6.37
CA THR A 203 21.12 1.99 -6.19
C THR A 203 20.93 2.73 -7.51
N SER A 204 21.44 2.21 -8.63
CA SER A 204 21.19 2.81 -9.94
C SER A 204 19.75 2.57 -10.39
N PHE A 205 19.20 1.40 -10.12
CA PHE A 205 17.84 1.04 -10.43
C PHE A 205 16.82 1.82 -9.57
N GLU A 206 17.09 2.00 -8.27
CA GLU A 206 16.25 2.84 -7.41
C GLU A 206 16.32 4.31 -7.81
N ALA A 207 17.47 4.80 -8.23
CA ALA A 207 17.63 6.15 -8.75
C ALA A 207 16.89 6.34 -10.09
N GLU A 208 16.88 5.34 -10.97
CA GLU A 208 16.07 5.33 -12.19
C GLU A 208 14.57 5.26 -11.90
N LEU A 209 14.16 4.46 -10.93
CA LEU A 209 12.76 4.38 -10.49
C LEU A 209 12.32 5.60 -9.68
N SER A 210 13.21 6.24 -8.91
CA SER A 210 12.90 7.43 -8.11
C SER A 210 13.07 8.75 -8.87
N LYS A 211 13.93 8.80 -9.87
CA LYS A 211 13.94 9.89 -10.88
C LYS A 211 12.63 9.92 -11.63
N GLY A 212 11.82 8.89 -11.41
CA GLY A 212 10.44 8.80 -11.84
C GLY A 212 10.37 8.88 -13.36
N PHE A 213 9.32 8.40 -13.87
CA PHE A 213 8.83 8.50 -15.23
C PHE A 213 8.86 9.93 -15.84
N ARG A 214 9.68 10.84 -15.31
CA ARG A 214 9.73 12.28 -15.66
C ARG A 214 10.72 12.62 -16.76
N ASP A 215 11.76 11.79 -16.96
CA ASP A 215 12.72 11.95 -18.05
C ASP A 215 12.33 11.04 -19.21
N PHE A 216 11.21 11.38 -19.85
CA PHE A 216 10.85 10.74 -21.10
C PHE A 216 11.63 11.42 -22.23
N PRO A 217 12.31 10.64 -23.09
CA PRO A 217 13.04 11.20 -24.22
C PRO A 217 12.05 11.86 -25.19
N ASN A 218 12.44 13.00 -25.77
CA ASN A 218 11.66 13.69 -26.81
C ASN A 218 11.92 13.05 -28.19
N ASP A 219 11.75 11.72 -28.26
CA ASP A 219 11.98 10.90 -29.47
C ASP A 219 10.70 10.53 -30.22
N GLY A 220 9.58 11.16 -29.84
CA GLY A 220 8.26 10.89 -30.41
C GLY A 220 7.62 9.57 -29.99
N LYS A 221 8.26 8.78 -29.10
CA LYS A 221 7.65 7.57 -28.54
C LYS A 221 6.59 7.93 -27.50
N ALA A 222 5.53 7.11 -27.44
CA ALA A 222 4.55 7.20 -26.37
C ALA A 222 5.21 6.85 -25.02
N TYR A 223 4.94 7.64 -23.99
CA TYR A 223 5.54 7.46 -22.65
C TYR A 223 5.26 6.07 -22.08
N GLN A 224 4.06 5.54 -22.29
CA GLN A 224 3.72 4.18 -21.89
C GLN A 224 4.59 3.12 -22.56
N ARG A 225 5.00 3.34 -23.80
CA ARG A 225 5.93 2.46 -24.51
C ARG A 225 7.32 2.49 -23.85
N VAL A 226 7.82 3.68 -23.52
CA VAL A 226 9.11 3.84 -22.81
C VAL A 226 9.09 3.11 -21.46
N VAL A 227 7.99 3.20 -20.70
CA VAL A 227 7.83 2.45 -19.44
C VAL A 227 7.94 0.95 -19.67
N ARG A 228 7.28 0.42 -20.71
CA ARG A 228 7.36 -1.00 -21.05
C ARG A 228 8.76 -1.44 -21.46
N GLU A 229 9.45 -0.66 -22.29
CA GLU A 229 10.84 -0.92 -22.70
C GLU A 229 11.82 -0.89 -21.52
N ARG A 230 11.58 -0.04 -20.52
CA ARG A 230 12.34 -0.02 -19.26
C ARG A 230 12.05 -1.26 -18.39
N ALA A 231 10.78 -1.61 -18.24
CA ALA A 231 10.37 -2.79 -17.48
C ALA A 231 10.92 -4.10 -18.07
N GLU A 232 11.07 -4.17 -19.40
CA GLU A 232 11.64 -5.33 -20.08
C GLU A 232 13.10 -5.58 -19.75
N LYS A 233 13.84 -4.55 -19.34
CA LYS A 233 15.26 -4.66 -18.93
C LYS A 233 15.45 -5.25 -17.53
N ILE A 234 14.37 -5.36 -16.76
CA ILE A 234 14.40 -5.92 -15.41
C ILE A 234 14.42 -7.44 -15.55
N PRO A 235 15.42 -8.14 -14.97
CA PRO A 235 15.45 -9.59 -14.98
C PRO A 235 14.20 -10.18 -14.31
N ASP A 236 13.54 -11.09 -15.00
CA ASP A 236 12.38 -11.83 -14.48
C ASP A 236 12.62 -13.32 -14.78
N PRO A 237 12.92 -14.15 -13.77
CA PRO A 237 13.22 -15.57 -13.97
C PRO A 237 12.06 -16.36 -14.57
N LEU A 238 10.82 -15.83 -14.51
CA LEU A 238 9.61 -16.46 -15.03
C LEU A 238 9.18 -15.89 -16.38
N ILE A 239 10.02 -15.07 -17.03
CA ILE A 239 9.63 -14.32 -18.23
C ILE A 239 9.23 -15.24 -19.39
N ASP A 240 9.94 -16.34 -19.60
CA ASP A 240 9.66 -17.28 -20.69
C ASP A 240 8.32 -18.00 -20.48
N GLU A 241 8.03 -18.39 -19.26
CA GLU A 241 6.73 -18.97 -18.90
C GLU A 241 5.59 -17.99 -19.10
N LYS A 242 5.75 -16.75 -18.60
CA LYS A 242 4.77 -15.66 -18.77
C LYS A 242 4.51 -15.37 -20.25
N ARG A 243 5.57 -15.25 -21.07
CA ARG A 243 5.46 -15.03 -22.52
C ARG A 243 4.80 -16.19 -23.23
N ARG A 244 5.11 -17.44 -22.86
CA ARG A 244 4.47 -18.63 -23.39
C ARG A 244 2.97 -18.63 -23.13
N LEU A 245 2.54 -18.33 -21.90
CA LEU A 245 1.13 -18.26 -21.54
C LEU A 245 0.43 -17.07 -22.23
N ALA A 246 1.13 -15.96 -22.42
CA ALA A 246 0.62 -14.76 -23.06
C ALA A 246 0.68 -14.81 -24.61
N ALA A 247 1.18 -15.86 -25.20
CA ALA A 247 1.25 -15.99 -26.67
C ALA A 247 -0.13 -15.97 -27.34
N SER A 248 -1.20 -16.28 -26.60
CA SER A 248 -2.57 -16.25 -27.10
C SER A 248 -3.53 -15.68 -26.08
N LEU A 249 -4.51 -14.88 -26.55
CA LEU A 249 -5.62 -14.38 -25.73
C LEU A 249 -6.73 -15.41 -25.49
N LYS A 250 -6.69 -16.59 -26.10
CA LYS A 250 -7.77 -17.60 -25.99
C LYS A 250 -8.01 -18.04 -24.54
N ASN A 251 -6.95 -18.16 -23.76
CA ASN A 251 -7.00 -18.60 -22.36
C ASN A 251 -6.85 -17.41 -21.38
N ALA A 252 -6.86 -16.18 -21.90
CA ALA A 252 -6.76 -15.00 -21.05
C ALA A 252 -8.09 -14.75 -20.31
N VAL A 253 -8.01 -14.53 -19.00
CA VAL A 253 -9.17 -14.32 -18.13
C VAL A 253 -9.15 -12.90 -17.59
N VAL A 254 -10.30 -12.19 -17.76
CA VAL A 254 -10.49 -10.88 -17.15
C VAL A 254 -11.41 -11.03 -15.95
N LYS A 255 -10.95 -10.63 -14.76
CA LYS A 255 -11.72 -10.68 -13.51
C LYS A 255 -11.56 -9.39 -12.71
N GLU A 256 -12.51 -9.11 -11.85
CA GLU A 256 -12.44 -8.00 -10.91
C GLU A 256 -11.32 -8.27 -9.89
N ILE A 257 -10.57 -7.23 -9.54
CA ILE A 257 -9.44 -7.29 -8.61
C ILE A 257 -9.57 -6.19 -7.57
N SER A 258 -8.85 -6.32 -6.46
CA SER A 258 -8.83 -5.30 -5.43
C SER A 258 -8.16 -4.00 -5.89
N TYR A 259 -8.52 -2.89 -5.23
CA TYR A 259 -7.87 -1.60 -5.43
C TYR A 259 -6.36 -1.68 -5.23
N GLU A 260 -5.90 -2.41 -4.20
CA GLU A 260 -4.49 -2.52 -3.86
C GLU A 260 -3.70 -3.30 -4.93
N GLN A 261 -4.26 -4.39 -5.45
CA GLN A 261 -3.67 -5.11 -6.58
C GLN A 261 -3.57 -4.23 -7.82
N ALA A 262 -4.63 -3.49 -8.15
CA ALA A 262 -4.62 -2.57 -9.28
C ALA A 262 -3.58 -1.46 -9.10
N LYS A 263 -3.53 -0.86 -7.93
CA LYS A 263 -2.62 0.24 -7.60
C LYS A 263 -1.15 -0.17 -7.70
N SER A 264 -0.78 -1.36 -7.23
CA SER A 264 0.59 -1.86 -7.33
C SER A 264 1.06 -1.94 -8.79
N VAL A 265 0.21 -2.48 -9.67
CA VAL A 265 0.52 -2.59 -11.10
C VAL A 265 0.58 -1.21 -11.78
N ILE A 266 -0.38 -0.34 -11.50
CA ILE A 266 -0.42 1.00 -12.10
C ILE A 266 0.80 1.83 -11.71
N ILE A 267 1.18 1.85 -10.42
CA ILE A 267 2.35 2.60 -9.97
C ILE A 267 3.64 2.10 -10.62
N ALA A 268 3.76 0.78 -10.81
CA ALA A 268 4.96 0.18 -11.39
C ALA A 268 5.01 0.25 -12.92
N ASN A 269 3.86 0.27 -13.62
CA ASN A 269 3.82 0.02 -15.06
C ASN A 269 3.05 1.08 -15.88
N GLU A 270 2.54 2.16 -15.25
CA GLU A 270 1.88 3.25 -15.98
C GLU A 270 2.72 4.53 -15.90
N TYR A 271 2.81 5.29 -16.98
CA TYR A 271 3.70 6.45 -17.10
C TYR A 271 3.39 7.59 -16.09
N LEU A 272 2.17 7.70 -15.60
CA LEU A 272 1.82 8.66 -14.52
C LEU A 272 2.21 8.15 -13.14
N ALA A 273 2.46 6.85 -12.97
CA ALA A 273 2.86 6.20 -11.72
C ALA A 273 2.00 6.62 -10.50
N SER A 274 0.72 6.85 -10.72
CA SER A 274 -0.19 7.34 -9.68
C SER A 274 -1.58 6.76 -9.84
N MET A 275 -2.21 6.37 -8.72
CA MET A 275 -3.58 5.90 -8.72
C MET A 275 -4.57 7.06 -8.61
N ASN A 276 -5.69 6.96 -9.29
CA ASN A 276 -6.76 7.95 -9.19
C ASN A 276 -7.60 7.66 -7.93
N SER A 277 -7.79 8.66 -7.08
CA SER A 277 -8.59 8.54 -5.86
C SER A 277 -10.08 8.26 -6.10
N ALA A 278 -10.58 8.53 -7.31
CA ALA A 278 -11.96 8.24 -7.71
C ALA A 278 -12.13 6.83 -8.31
N THR A 279 -11.13 5.95 -8.19
CA THR A 279 -11.23 4.56 -8.66
C THR A 279 -12.17 3.76 -7.75
N GLU A 280 -13.20 3.15 -8.36
CA GLU A 280 -14.19 2.34 -7.67
C GLU A 280 -14.13 0.86 -8.10
N TRP A 281 -13.80 0.59 -9.37
CA TRP A 281 -13.70 -0.78 -9.91
C TRP A 281 -12.39 -0.97 -10.63
N SER A 282 -11.81 -2.15 -10.49
CA SER A 282 -10.58 -2.53 -11.15
C SER A 282 -10.69 -3.94 -11.71
N TYR A 283 -10.17 -4.14 -12.91
CA TYR A 283 -10.15 -5.43 -13.60
C TYR A 283 -8.74 -5.79 -14.00
N GLY A 284 -8.36 -7.04 -13.75
CA GLY A 284 -7.08 -7.61 -14.12
C GLY A 284 -7.22 -8.61 -15.26
N LEU A 285 -6.27 -8.60 -16.19
CA LEU A 285 -6.12 -9.59 -17.24
C LEU A 285 -5.08 -10.63 -16.79
N TYR A 286 -5.48 -11.88 -16.73
CA TYR A 286 -4.62 -12.98 -16.29
C TYR A 286 -4.29 -13.93 -17.45
N PHE A 287 -3.05 -14.38 -17.48
CA PHE A 287 -2.54 -15.47 -18.30
C PHE A 287 -2.08 -16.60 -17.35
N GLY A 288 -2.94 -17.64 -17.18
CA GLY A 288 -2.79 -18.54 -16.05
C GLY A 288 -2.96 -17.82 -14.71
N GLU A 289 -1.95 -17.89 -13.87
CA GLU A 289 -1.94 -17.17 -12.58
C GLU A 289 -1.30 -15.76 -12.66
N TYR A 290 -0.65 -15.40 -13.79
CA TYR A 290 0.09 -14.16 -13.94
C TYR A 290 -0.79 -13.00 -14.38
N LEU A 291 -0.75 -11.92 -13.62
CA LEU A 291 -1.48 -10.68 -13.92
C LEU A 291 -0.71 -9.88 -15.00
N GLY A 292 -1.23 -9.85 -16.22
CA GLY A 292 -0.61 -9.24 -17.40
C GLY A 292 -1.11 -7.84 -17.74
N GLY A 293 -2.09 -7.31 -17.01
CA GLY A 293 -2.58 -5.95 -17.23
C GLY A 293 -3.74 -5.59 -16.31
N VAL A 294 -3.94 -4.29 -16.12
CA VAL A 294 -4.97 -3.73 -15.25
C VAL A 294 -5.68 -2.58 -15.94
N VAL A 295 -7.01 -2.47 -15.74
CA VAL A 295 -7.81 -1.30 -16.08
C VAL A 295 -8.70 -0.91 -14.92
N CYS A 296 -8.77 0.39 -14.63
CA CYS A 296 -9.49 0.96 -13.50
C CYS A 296 -10.58 1.90 -13.98
N PHE A 297 -11.74 1.80 -13.33
CA PHE A 297 -12.89 2.64 -13.58
C PHE A 297 -13.28 3.44 -12.34
N GLY A 298 -13.87 4.60 -12.54
CA GLY A 298 -14.39 5.43 -11.45
C GLY A 298 -15.54 6.31 -11.91
N ALA A 299 -16.09 7.03 -10.93
CA ALA A 299 -17.11 8.02 -11.21
C ALA A 299 -16.54 9.22 -11.97
N THR A 300 -17.41 9.92 -12.68
CA THR A 300 -17.04 11.18 -13.35
C THR A 300 -16.70 12.26 -12.32
N ALA A 301 -15.74 13.12 -12.66
CA ALA A 301 -15.38 14.28 -11.85
C ALA A 301 -16.50 15.34 -11.85
N GLY A 302 -17.63 15.02 -11.22
CA GLY A 302 -18.81 15.87 -11.12
C GLY A 302 -19.98 15.38 -12.00
N SER A 303 -21.19 15.60 -11.50
CA SER A 303 -22.44 15.20 -12.16
C SER A 303 -22.63 15.87 -13.52
N ASN A 304 -22.10 17.07 -13.73
CA ASN A 304 -22.21 17.81 -14.98
C ASN A 304 -21.40 17.17 -16.11
N VAL A 305 -20.24 16.57 -15.82
CA VAL A 305 -19.45 15.88 -16.83
C VAL A 305 -20.19 14.63 -17.33
N ALA A 306 -20.78 13.85 -16.43
CA ALA A 306 -21.59 12.69 -16.81
C ALA A 306 -22.81 13.08 -17.65
N ALA A 307 -23.53 14.15 -17.26
CA ALA A 307 -24.69 14.63 -17.99
C ALA A 307 -24.34 15.20 -19.37
N SER A 308 -23.16 15.80 -19.52
CA SER A 308 -22.72 16.39 -20.79
C SER A 308 -22.49 15.38 -21.93
N VAL A 309 -22.28 14.09 -21.58
CA VAL A 309 -21.98 13.05 -22.58
C VAL A 309 -23.21 12.71 -23.40
N CYS A 310 -24.30 12.29 -22.74
CA CYS A 310 -25.53 11.80 -23.41
C CYS A 310 -26.82 12.33 -22.73
N GLY A 311 -26.78 13.46 -22.07
CA GLY A 311 -27.92 14.00 -21.34
C GLY A 311 -28.00 13.56 -19.86
N ALA A 312 -28.81 14.29 -19.09
CA ALA A 312 -28.98 14.07 -17.67
C ALA A 312 -29.61 12.70 -17.34
N GLU A 313 -30.49 12.21 -18.20
CA GLU A 313 -31.20 10.92 -18.08
C GLU A 313 -30.26 9.72 -18.18
N HIS A 314 -29.11 9.88 -18.85
CA HIS A 314 -28.13 8.82 -19.00
C HIS A 314 -26.90 8.95 -18.11
N ARG A 315 -26.81 10.00 -17.26
CA ARG A 315 -25.63 10.28 -16.41
C ARG A 315 -25.22 9.13 -15.51
N HIS A 316 -26.19 8.38 -15.00
CA HIS A 316 -25.96 7.22 -14.13
C HIS A 316 -25.35 6.00 -14.83
N LYS A 317 -25.34 6.00 -16.18
CA LYS A 317 -24.75 4.95 -17.02
C LYS A 317 -23.31 5.24 -17.40
N VAL A 318 -22.74 6.38 -16.97
CA VAL A 318 -21.41 6.83 -17.37
C VAL A 318 -20.36 6.42 -16.34
N ALA A 319 -19.31 5.75 -16.79
CA ALA A 319 -18.09 5.52 -16.01
C ALA A 319 -16.86 6.06 -16.74
N ILE A 320 -15.84 6.46 -16.01
CA ILE A 320 -14.55 6.90 -16.59
C ILE A 320 -13.53 5.78 -16.47
N ILE A 321 -12.76 5.54 -17.53
CA ILE A 321 -11.53 4.75 -17.45
C ILE A 321 -10.45 5.67 -16.87
N CYS A 322 -10.09 5.42 -15.61
CA CYS A 322 -9.21 6.28 -14.83
C CYS A 322 -7.73 5.99 -15.10
N ARG A 323 -7.38 4.72 -15.18
CA ARG A 323 -6.02 4.20 -15.32
C ARG A 323 -6.04 2.89 -16.08
N GLY A 324 -4.91 2.55 -16.70
CA GLY A 324 -4.73 1.25 -17.33
C GLY A 324 -3.29 1.03 -17.75
N ALA A 325 -2.80 -0.17 -17.51
CA ALA A 325 -1.48 -0.61 -17.94
C ALA A 325 -1.53 -2.07 -18.39
N SER A 326 -0.82 -2.37 -19.47
CA SER A 326 -0.50 -3.75 -19.88
C SER A 326 0.99 -3.95 -19.69
N LEU A 327 1.38 -5.07 -19.08
CA LEU A 327 2.77 -5.39 -18.82
C LEU A 327 3.51 -5.69 -20.13
N PHE A 328 4.83 -5.50 -20.13
CA PHE A 328 5.66 -5.62 -21.34
C PHE A 328 5.63 -7.04 -21.95
N TRP A 329 5.51 -8.07 -21.11
CA TRP A 329 5.49 -9.48 -21.50
C TRP A 329 4.11 -9.96 -21.99
N ALA A 330 3.05 -9.20 -21.70
CA ALA A 330 1.69 -9.57 -22.08
C ALA A 330 1.47 -9.47 -23.58
N HIS A 331 0.50 -10.22 -24.10
CA HIS A 331 0.15 -10.23 -25.53
C HIS A 331 -0.02 -8.81 -26.09
N PRO A 332 0.42 -8.50 -27.31
CA PRO A 332 0.35 -7.15 -27.90
C PRO A 332 -1.04 -6.50 -27.87
N HIS A 333 -2.11 -7.29 -27.97
CA HIS A 333 -3.50 -6.82 -27.90
C HIS A 333 -4.12 -6.89 -26.51
N SER A 334 -3.34 -7.12 -25.45
CA SER A 334 -3.81 -7.22 -24.06
C SER A 334 -4.61 -5.99 -23.63
N GLY A 335 -4.13 -4.79 -23.96
CA GLY A 335 -4.79 -3.54 -23.57
C GLY A 335 -6.20 -3.40 -24.12
N SER A 336 -6.39 -3.60 -25.42
CA SER A 336 -7.71 -3.50 -26.06
C SER A 336 -8.64 -4.66 -25.64
N TYR A 337 -8.10 -5.86 -25.49
CA TYR A 337 -8.85 -7.01 -24.98
C TYR A 337 -9.37 -6.75 -23.57
N LEU A 338 -8.50 -6.32 -22.66
CA LEU A 338 -8.82 -6.00 -21.27
C LEU A 338 -9.87 -4.90 -21.15
N VAL A 339 -9.67 -3.76 -21.83
CA VAL A 339 -10.62 -2.65 -21.84
C VAL A 339 -12.00 -3.12 -22.34
N SER A 340 -12.03 -3.82 -23.46
CA SER A 340 -13.30 -4.30 -24.03
C SER A 340 -14.01 -5.32 -23.12
N ALA A 341 -13.27 -6.24 -22.51
CA ALA A 341 -13.83 -7.24 -21.59
C ALA A 341 -14.33 -6.60 -20.30
N ALA A 342 -13.56 -5.69 -19.72
CA ALA A 342 -13.93 -4.97 -18.50
C ALA A 342 -15.15 -4.06 -18.73
N CYS A 343 -15.22 -3.34 -19.86
CA CYS A 343 -16.42 -2.56 -20.21
C CYS A 343 -17.66 -3.46 -20.33
N ARG A 344 -17.52 -4.66 -20.91
CA ARG A 344 -18.63 -5.64 -20.93
C ARG A 344 -19.02 -6.13 -19.53
N ALA A 345 -18.04 -6.34 -18.64
CA ALA A 345 -18.33 -6.70 -17.25
C ALA A 345 -19.07 -5.56 -16.51
N MET A 346 -18.65 -4.32 -16.74
CA MET A 346 -19.27 -3.12 -16.17
C MET A 346 -20.73 -2.91 -16.64
N THR A 347 -21.13 -3.43 -17.82
CA THR A 347 -22.54 -3.35 -18.22
C THR A 347 -23.48 -4.11 -17.27
N LYS A 348 -22.99 -5.19 -16.63
CA LYS A 348 -23.74 -5.91 -15.62
C LYS A 348 -23.97 -5.10 -14.33
N LYS A 349 -23.15 -4.06 -14.11
CA LYS A 349 -23.27 -3.09 -13.02
C LYS A 349 -24.10 -1.84 -13.41
N GLY A 350 -24.67 -1.81 -14.64
CA GLY A 350 -25.50 -0.72 -15.15
C GLY A 350 -24.73 0.40 -15.90
N TYR A 351 -23.42 0.26 -16.09
CA TYR A 351 -22.61 1.22 -16.83
C TYR A 351 -22.54 0.83 -18.31
N HIS A 352 -22.94 1.73 -19.17
CA HIS A 352 -23.02 1.47 -20.62
C HIS A 352 -22.26 2.50 -21.48
N ILE A 353 -21.87 3.62 -20.87
CA ILE A 353 -21.14 4.72 -21.47
C ILE A 353 -19.78 4.84 -20.79
N PHE A 354 -18.70 4.71 -21.53
CA PHE A 354 -17.34 4.77 -20.99
C PHE A 354 -16.60 5.94 -21.58
N VAL A 355 -16.12 6.83 -20.72
CA VAL A 355 -15.31 7.98 -21.11
C VAL A 355 -13.85 7.67 -20.79
N ALA A 356 -12.96 7.99 -21.72
CA ALA A 356 -11.53 7.85 -21.52
C ALA A 356 -10.79 9.09 -22.05
N TYR A 357 -9.58 9.29 -21.50
CA TYR A 357 -8.71 10.38 -21.91
C TYR A 357 -7.33 9.86 -22.29
N SER A 358 -6.73 10.41 -23.35
CA SER A 358 -5.33 10.20 -23.68
C SER A 358 -4.59 11.53 -23.75
N ASP A 359 -3.32 11.54 -23.39
CA ASP A 359 -2.52 12.76 -23.25
C ASP A 359 -1.57 12.92 -24.43
N PRO A 360 -1.82 13.91 -25.33
CA PRO A 360 -0.94 14.16 -26.46
C PRO A 360 0.49 14.50 -26.08
N CYS A 361 0.72 15.15 -24.90
CA CYS A 361 2.06 15.46 -24.44
C CYS A 361 2.85 14.24 -23.97
N ALA A 362 2.16 13.15 -23.65
CA ALA A 362 2.76 11.85 -23.43
C ALA A 362 2.86 11.03 -24.74
N ASN A 363 2.63 11.64 -25.88
CA ASN A 363 2.49 10.99 -27.20
C ASN A 363 1.43 9.85 -27.22
N GLU A 364 0.43 9.96 -26.30
CA GLU A 364 -0.67 9.01 -26.21
C GLU A 364 -1.87 9.51 -27.01
N ILE A 365 -2.05 8.97 -28.21
CA ILE A 365 -3.15 9.34 -29.10
C ILE A 365 -4.42 8.49 -28.92
N GLY A 366 -4.47 7.61 -27.91
CA GLY A 366 -5.64 6.78 -27.61
C GLY A 366 -5.83 5.56 -28.53
N THR A 367 -4.77 4.98 -29.07
CA THR A 367 -4.80 3.82 -29.96
C THR A 367 -5.58 2.63 -29.36
N ILE A 368 -5.46 2.40 -28.03
CA ILE A 368 -6.21 1.36 -27.32
C ILE A 368 -7.71 1.61 -27.41
N PHE A 369 -8.15 2.86 -27.24
CA PHE A 369 -9.57 3.21 -27.27
C PHE A 369 -10.13 3.11 -28.69
N SER A 370 -9.36 3.55 -29.68
CA SER A 370 -9.70 3.33 -31.09
C SER A 370 -9.90 1.85 -31.41
N SER A 371 -8.98 0.98 -30.96
CA SER A 371 -9.06 -0.48 -31.13
C SER A 371 -10.26 -1.11 -30.40
N CYS A 372 -10.84 -0.43 -29.43
CA CYS A 372 -12.05 -0.84 -28.70
C CYS A 372 -13.35 -0.22 -29.29
N ASN A 373 -13.29 0.39 -30.45
CA ASN A 373 -14.41 1.10 -31.12
C ASN A 373 -14.96 2.28 -30.30
N PHE A 374 -14.11 2.96 -29.52
CA PHE A 374 -14.45 4.24 -28.94
C PHE A 374 -14.44 5.33 -30.02
N LEU A 375 -15.35 6.27 -29.87
CA LEU A 375 -15.44 7.45 -30.73
C LEU A 375 -14.52 8.53 -30.17
N TYR A 376 -13.77 9.18 -31.05
CA TYR A 376 -13.00 10.36 -30.66
C TYR A 376 -13.92 11.59 -30.66
N CYS A 377 -13.96 12.32 -29.55
CA CYS A 377 -14.91 13.38 -29.29
C CYS A 377 -14.23 14.74 -28.99
N SER A 378 -13.20 15.11 -29.72
CA SER A 378 -12.43 16.36 -29.52
C SER A 378 -11.44 16.31 -28.35
N THR A 379 -10.94 17.48 -27.92
CA THR A 379 -10.06 17.65 -26.79
C THR A 379 -10.79 18.30 -25.60
N THR A 380 -10.23 18.16 -24.40
CA THR A 380 -10.63 18.94 -23.24
C THR A 380 -10.05 20.34 -23.31
N SER A 381 -10.55 21.28 -22.49
CA SER A 381 -9.80 22.49 -22.22
C SER A 381 -8.52 22.13 -21.44
N PRO A 382 -7.42 22.88 -21.65
CA PRO A 382 -6.24 22.77 -20.80
C PRO A 382 -6.60 22.97 -19.35
N THR A 383 -5.96 22.21 -18.45
CA THR A 383 -6.20 22.30 -17.02
C THR A 383 -4.97 22.85 -16.31
N GLU A 384 -5.21 23.65 -15.28
CA GLU A 384 -4.12 24.18 -14.44
C GLU A 384 -3.40 23.05 -13.72
N GLN A 385 -2.08 23.13 -13.68
CA GLN A 385 -1.17 22.26 -12.95
C GLN A 385 -0.21 23.12 -12.13
N PHE A 386 0.49 22.53 -11.17
CA PHE A 386 1.56 23.22 -10.47
C PHE A 386 2.66 22.25 -10.08
N ARG A 387 3.87 22.77 -10.04
CA ARG A 387 5.07 22.06 -9.64
C ARG A 387 5.48 22.53 -8.25
N THR A 388 5.64 21.63 -7.30
CA THR A 388 6.14 21.94 -5.96
C THR A 388 7.67 22.09 -5.96
N LYS A 389 8.22 22.71 -4.92
CA LYS A 389 9.67 22.97 -4.79
C LYS A 389 10.55 21.70 -4.94
N ASP A 390 10.02 20.54 -4.58
CA ASP A 390 10.64 19.22 -4.77
C ASP A 390 10.57 18.70 -6.22
N GLY A 391 10.10 19.55 -7.15
CA GLY A 391 9.98 19.24 -8.58
C GLY A 391 8.77 18.38 -8.95
N LYS A 392 7.89 18.02 -7.99
CA LYS A 392 6.74 17.16 -8.23
C LYS A 392 5.59 17.94 -8.89
N LEU A 393 5.07 17.39 -10.01
CA LEU A 393 3.95 17.96 -10.74
C LEU A 393 2.62 17.48 -10.13
N HIS A 394 1.72 18.43 -9.90
CA HIS A 394 0.41 18.20 -9.33
C HIS A 394 -0.70 18.76 -10.23
N ASP A 395 -1.86 18.10 -10.20
CA ASP A 395 -3.08 18.63 -10.85
C ASP A 395 -3.64 19.78 -10.01
N GLY A 396 -4.18 20.81 -10.68
CA GLY A 396 -4.76 21.98 -10.01
C GLY A 396 -5.89 21.67 -9.01
N ARG A 397 -6.52 20.48 -9.13
CA ARG A 397 -7.51 20.01 -8.14
C ARG A 397 -6.89 19.65 -6.78
N GLN A 398 -5.58 19.43 -6.72
CA GLN A 398 -4.85 19.10 -5.49
C GLN A 398 -4.44 20.35 -4.68
N ILE A 399 -4.64 21.55 -5.18
CA ILE A 399 -4.27 22.81 -4.53
C ILE A 399 -4.77 22.82 -3.08
N SER A 400 -6.08 22.58 -2.85
CA SER A 400 -6.68 22.63 -1.52
C SER A 400 -6.18 21.55 -0.55
N GLY A 401 -5.67 20.43 -1.06
CA GLY A 401 -5.11 19.35 -0.24
C GLY A 401 -3.65 19.55 0.11
N LEU A 402 -2.91 20.34 -0.69
CA LEU A 402 -1.46 20.52 -0.54
C LEU A 402 -1.10 21.86 0.10
N ALA A 403 -1.95 22.91 -0.03
CA ALA A 403 -1.74 24.16 0.69
C ALA A 403 -1.76 23.90 2.21
N ARG A 404 -0.70 24.35 2.91
CA ARG A 404 -0.51 24.19 4.34
C ARG A 404 -0.43 25.54 5.02
N ASP A 405 -0.96 25.65 6.24
CA ASP A 405 -0.69 26.80 7.10
C ASP A 405 0.74 26.77 7.66
N ARG A 406 1.14 27.85 8.37
CA ARG A 406 2.49 27.93 8.99
C ARG A 406 2.78 26.81 9.99
N ARG A 407 1.77 26.13 10.51
CA ARG A 407 1.87 24.99 11.43
C ARG A 407 1.75 23.63 10.72
N GLY A 408 1.71 23.62 9.38
CA GLY A 408 1.59 22.39 8.57
C GLY A 408 0.16 21.84 8.45
N GLY A 409 -0.85 22.52 9.00
CA GLY A 409 -2.25 22.12 8.87
C GLY A 409 -2.81 22.36 7.46
N THR A 410 -3.70 21.49 6.96
CA THR A 410 -4.36 21.71 5.66
C THR A 410 -5.29 22.91 5.69
N LEU A 411 -5.25 23.71 4.63
CA LEU A 411 -6.15 24.85 4.43
C LEU A 411 -7.40 24.50 3.63
N LYS A 412 -7.64 23.24 3.35
CA LYS A 412 -8.87 22.76 2.72
C LYS A 412 -10.07 23.25 3.54
N TYR A 413 -10.97 24.00 2.94
CA TYR A 413 -12.16 24.64 3.55
C TYR A 413 -11.93 25.91 4.39
N LYS A 414 -10.69 26.35 4.62
CA LYS A 414 -10.42 27.53 5.47
C LYS A 414 -10.11 28.80 4.65
N ARG A 415 -9.77 28.65 3.36
CA ARG A 415 -9.38 29.74 2.48
C ARG A 415 -9.92 29.56 1.07
N THR A 416 -10.01 30.66 0.33
CA THR A 416 -10.38 30.65 -1.09
C THR A 416 -9.31 29.94 -1.91
N ARG A 417 -9.67 29.44 -3.11
CA ARG A 417 -8.72 28.84 -4.04
C ARG A 417 -7.57 29.78 -4.41
N ARG A 418 -7.86 31.08 -4.52
CA ARG A 418 -6.85 32.10 -4.82
C ARG A 418 -5.81 32.19 -3.69
N GLU A 419 -6.25 32.34 -2.45
CA GLU A 419 -5.36 32.39 -1.29
C GLU A 419 -4.54 31.10 -1.13
N GLN A 420 -5.15 29.94 -1.42
CA GLN A 420 -4.42 28.66 -1.40
C GLN A 420 -3.33 28.60 -2.46
N LYS A 421 -3.55 29.17 -3.65
CA LYS A 421 -2.53 29.30 -4.69
C LYS A 421 -1.40 30.23 -4.25
N GLU A 422 -1.71 31.40 -3.72
CA GLU A 422 -0.73 32.37 -3.21
C GLU A 422 0.18 31.71 -2.18
N ILE A 423 -0.38 30.93 -1.23
CA ILE A 423 0.38 30.20 -0.23
C ILE A 423 1.30 29.12 -0.89
N LEU A 424 0.83 28.40 -1.89
CA LEU A 424 1.66 27.43 -2.60
C LEU A 424 2.82 28.11 -3.35
N ILE A 425 2.58 29.29 -3.95
CA ILE A 425 3.62 30.11 -4.60
C ILE A 425 4.67 30.56 -3.56
N GLU A 426 4.23 31.04 -2.38
CA GLU A 426 5.14 31.38 -1.27
C GLU A 426 5.95 30.15 -0.79
N GLN A 427 5.41 28.96 -0.92
CA GLN A 427 6.08 27.68 -0.61
C GLN A 427 6.99 27.19 -1.74
N GLY A 428 7.13 27.96 -2.82
CA GLY A 428 7.99 27.68 -3.95
C GLY A 428 7.34 26.82 -5.04
N ALA A 429 5.99 26.82 -5.12
CA ALA A 429 5.31 26.16 -6.22
C ALA A 429 5.22 27.06 -7.46
N GLU A 430 5.44 26.48 -8.63
CA GLU A 430 5.29 27.08 -9.94
C GLU A 430 3.99 26.60 -10.59
N PHE A 431 3.13 27.54 -11.02
CA PHE A 431 1.87 27.22 -11.71
C PHE A 431 2.06 27.25 -13.23
N LEU A 432 1.51 26.23 -13.89
CA LEU A 432 1.59 26.07 -15.34
C LEU A 432 0.25 25.54 -15.89
N MET A 433 0.01 25.79 -17.16
CA MET A 433 -1.12 25.19 -17.86
C MET A 433 -0.72 23.82 -18.36
N GLY A 434 -1.50 22.81 -17.99
CA GLY A 434 -1.39 21.48 -18.55
C GLY A 434 -1.97 21.43 -19.97
N THR A 435 -1.83 20.31 -20.63
CA THR A 435 -2.26 20.13 -22.00
C THR A 435 -3.71 19.70 -22.12
N ALA A 436 -4.34 20.08 -23.24
CA ALA A 436 -5.63 19.53 -23.61
C ALA A 436 -5.52 18.03 -23.88
N LYS A 437 -6.42 17.23 -23.30
CA LYS A 437 -6.43 15.76 -23.48
C LYS A 437 -7.45 15.36 -24.51
N HIS A 438 -7.13 14.35 -25.31
CA HIS A 438 -8.09 13.72 -26.21
C HIS A 438 -9.20 13.04 -25.44
N ARG A 439 -10.46 13.24 -25.84
CA ARG A 439 -11.65 12.60 -25.26
C ARG A 439 -12.17 11.47 -26.14
N TRP A 440 -12.47 10.36 -25.48
CA TRP A 440 -12.96 9.16 -26.12
C TRP A 440 -14.23 8.67 -25.43
N VAL A 441 -15.22 8.21 -26.21
CA VAL A 441 -16.46 7.65 -25.68
C VAL A 441 -16.74 6.29 -26.29
N GLY A 442 -16.93 5.28 -25.44
CA GLY A 442 -17.30 3.93 -25.82
C GLY A 442 -18.71 3.56 -25.35
N PHE A 443 -19.45 2.83 -26.18
CA PHE A 443 -20.80 2.34 -25.85
C PHE A 443 -20.82 0.83 -25.80
N TYR A 444 -21.30 0.27 -24.71
CA TYR A 444 -21.37 -1.16 -24.45
C TYR A 444 -22.77 -1.59 -24.01
N GLY A 445 -23.16 -2.82 -24.36
CA GLY A 445 -24.49 -3.38 -24.17
C GLY A 445 -24.98 -4.09 -25.42
N ASP A 446 -26.26 -4.41 -25.48
CA ASP A 446 -26.91 -4.97 -26.67
C ASP A 446 -26.97 -3.94 -27.84
N LYS A 447 -27.41 -4.41 -29.00
CA LYS A 447 -27.50 -3.56 -30.23
C LYS A 447 -28.45 -2.38 -30.03
N ARG A 448 -29.57 -2.58 -29.32
CA ARG A 448 -30.58 -1.54 -29.06
C ARG A 448 -30.05 -0.46 -28.14
N THR A 449 -29.48 -0.87 -27.00
CA THR A 449 -28.86 0.04 -26.03
C THR A 449 -27.76 0.88 -26.65
N LYS A 450 -26.83 0.26 -27.39
CA LYS A 450 -25.75 0.98 -28.08
C LYS A 450 -26.28 2.01 -29.10
N ARG A 451 -27.33 1.67 -29.86
CA ARG A 451 -27.94 2.58 -30.83
C ARG A 451 -28.56 3.79 -30.16
N ILE A 452 -29.36 3.57 -29.07
CA ILE A 452 -30.00 4.64 -28.31
C ILE A 452 -28.97 5.59 -27.74
N LEU A 453 -27.96 5.04 -27.02
CA LEU A 453 -26.95 5.86 -26.35
C LEU A 453 -26.05 6.60 -27.35
N ARG A 454 -25.78 6.00 -28.51
CA ARG A 454 -25.00 6.66 -29.55
C ARG A 454 -25.76 7.80 -30.22
N SER A 455 -27.08 7.69 -30.39
CA SER A 455 -27.92 8.79 -30.91
C SER A 455 -28.12 9.91 -29.87
N ALA A 456 -27.97 9.62 -28.58
CA ALA A 456 -28.02 10.59 -27.50
C ALA A 456 -26.68 11.28 -27.22
N LEU A 457 -25.61 10.96 -27.95
CA LEU A 457 -24.29 11.55 -27.75
C LEU A 457 -24.29 13.04 -28.10
N ASN A 458 -24.03 13.90 -27.11
CA ASN A 458 -23.98 15.36 -27.25
C ASN A 458 -22.61 15.86 -27.73
N TRP A 459 -21.56 15.05 -27.58
CA TRP A 459 -20.21 15.46 -27.95
C TRP A 459 -19.97 15.23 -29.48
N PRO A 460 -19.25 16.13 -30.15
CA PRO A 460 -18.95 15.97 -31.58
C PRO A 460 -18.07 14.74 -31.81
N VAL A 461 -18.35 13.99 -32.83
CA VAL A 461 -17.51 12.87 -33.26
C VAL A 461 -16.58 13.36 -34.37
N LEU A 462 -15.29 13.20 -34.16
CA LEU A 462 -14.23 13.67 -35.05
C LEU A 462 -13.41 12.48 -35.60
N PRO A 463 -12.66 12.68 -36.70
CA PRO A 463 -11.67 11.71 -37.14
C PRO A 463 -10.64 11.44 -36.08
N HIS A 464 -10.16 10.20 -36.01
CA HIS A 464 -9.15 9.80 -35.01
C HIS A 464 -7.87 10.66 -35.14
N PRO A 465 -7.29 11.10 -34.04
CA PRO A 465 -6.06 11.88 -34.07
C PRO A 465 -4.92 11.04 -34.64
N LYS A 466 -4.10 11.67 -35.47
CA LYS A 466 -2.86 11.05 -35.99
C LYS A 466 -1.68 11.46 -35.13
N ARG A 467 -0.67 10.61 -35.00
CA ARG A 467 0.61 11.02 -34.43
C ARG A 467 1.21 12.13 -35.27
N GLN A 468 1.58 13.22 -34.60
CA GLN A 468 2.37 14.27 -35.25
C GLN A 468 3.79 13.73 -35.44
N GLN A 469 4.36 13.93 -36.60
CA GLN A 469 5.79 13.69 -36.79
C GLN A 469 6.58 14.79 -36.06
N PRO A 470 7.78 14.51 -35.52
CA PRO A 470 8.57 15.50 -34.78
C PRO A 470 8.85 16.80 -35.52
N SER A 471 8.87 16.77 -36.86
CA SER A 471 9.10 17.95 -37.73
C SER A 471 7.93 18.94 -37.80
N ASN A 472 6.75 18.60 -37.29
CA ASN A 472 5.53 19.41 -37.37
C ASN A 472 4.99 19.86 -36.00
N MET A 473 5.80 19.81 -34.94
CA MET A 473 5.39 20.39 -33.65
C MET A 473 5.50 21.93 -33.74
N PRO A 474 4.46 22.67 -33.32
CA PRO A 474 4.55 24.13 -33.24
C PRO A 474 5.72 24.51 -32.28
N ALA A 475 6.49 25.52 -32.67
CA ALA A 475 7.62 26.01 -31.88
C ALA A 475 7.26 26.42 -30.43
N ASP A 476 5.99 26.78 -30.19
CA ASP A 476 5.44 27.11 -28.88
C ASP A 476 5.37 25.93 -27.89
N LEU A 477 5.36 24.66 -28.40
CA LEU A 477 5.43 23.49 -27.54
C LEU A 477 6.85 23.21 -27.04
N ASP A 478 7.87 23.58 -27.84
CA ASP A 478 9.29 23.45 -27.43
C ASP A 478 9.63 24.41 -26.29
N SER A 479 9.00 25.59 -26.18
CA SER A 479 9.16 26.47 -25.04
C SER A 479 8.63 25.87 -23.73
N HIS A 480 7.57 25.06 -23.80
CA HIS A 480 7.03 24.35 -22.65
C HIS A 480 7.79 23.07 -22.30
N ILE A 481 8.50 22.48 -23.27
CA ILE A 481 9.33 21.28 -23.07
C ILE A 481 10.77 21.67 -22.68
N SER A 482 11.34 22.73 -23.26
CA SER A 482 12.66 23.27 -22.90
C SER A 482 12.69 23.88 -21.48
N ALA A 483 11.58 24.49 -21.03
CA ALA A 483 11.45 24.90 -19.63
C ALA A 483 11.42 23.69 -18.64
N ARG A 484 11.20 22.47 -19.16
CA ARG A 484 11.30 21.23 -18.37
C ARG A 484 12.73 20.67 -18.28
N ALA A 485 13.62 21.05 -19.20
CA ALA A 485 14.99 20.52 -19.31
C ALA A 485 16.09 21.46 -18.75
N LEU A 486 15.77 22.70 -18.39
CA LEU A 486 16.77 23.73 -18.04
C LEU A 486 16.79 24.14 -16.57
N ILE A 487 16.19 23.36 -15.66
CA ILE A 487 16.44 23.55 -14.22
C ILE A 487 16.77 22.19 -13.61
N VAL A 488 18.07 21.91 -13.63
CA VAL A 488 18.73 20.91 -12.77
C VAL A 488 18.82 21.48 -11.36
#